data_055c93ce6745a8969bcd59962139b981
#
_entry.id   055c93ce6745a8969bcd59962139b981
#
_cell.length_a   1.000
_cell.length_b   1.000
_cell.length_c   1.000
_cell.angle_alpha   90.00
_cell.angle_beta   90.00
_cell.angle_gamma   90.00
#
_symmetry.space_group_name_H-M   'P 1'
#
loop_
_entity.id
_entity.type
_entity.pdbx_description
1 polymer ?
#
loop_
_entity_poly.entity_id
_entity_poly.type
_entity_poly.pdbx_seq_one_letter_code
_entity_poly.pdbx_strand_id
1 'polypeptide(L)'
;MSLQTTLPPADENALSHSRALTLLIREKIHNAGGWISFEQFMNLALYAPGLGYYNSGATKLGRAGDFTTAPETSSLFGRTLARQLMQIAEQLNPFNILEFGAGSGQLALDILLTLEQSGHLPEKYLILEVSAELRERQRNWFLEKIPHLMSRIEFLQQLPVQFSGAILANEVFDAMPVHMVVWQQDQILERGVIWQNEKFAWQDHSIQDAQLLDAARRLQPWIAGDHDSNKAFQPYVSEISLAARYFLKSLSQVLQQGVMLFIDYG
;
A
#
# COMPACT_ATOMS: atom_id res chain seq x y z
N MET A 1 -19.37 11.64 -27.92
CA MET A 1 -18.65 12.84 -27.43
C MET A 1 -17.78 12.38 -26.27
N SER A 2 -16.48 12.14 -26.51
CA SER A 2 -15.54 11.81 -25.46
C SER A 2 -15.14 13.10 -24.75
N LEU A 3 -15.52 13.24 -23.48
CA LEU A 3 -14.96 14.26 -22.60
C LEU A 3 -13.47 13.93 -22.40
N GLN A 4 -12.62 14.56 -23.18
CA GLN A 4 -11.19 14.65 -22.83
C GLN A 4 -11.10 15.59 -21.62
N THR A 5 -11.12 15.03 -20.43
CA THR A 5 -10.71 15.75 -19.23
C THR A 5 -9.19 15.91 -19.33
N THR A 6 -8.76 17.07 -19.83
CA THR A 6 -7.34 17.47 -19.75
C THR A 6 -7.04 17.74 -18.28
N LEU A 7 -6.15 16.93 -17.67
CA LEU A 7 -5.63 17.22 -16.34
C LEU A 7 -5.02 18.64 -16.33
N PRO A 8 -5.13 19.37 -15.22
CA PRO A 8 -4.47 20.66 -15.09
C PRO A 8 -2.95 20.50 -15.31
N PRO A 9 -2.29 21.47 -15.94
CA PRO A 9 -0.85 21.41 -16.14
C PRO A 9 -0.13 21.36 -14.80
N ALA A 10 0.91 20.50 -14.71
CA ALA A 10 1.77 20.44 -13.52
C ALA A 10 2.52 21.76 -13.36
N ASP A 11 2.71 22.21 -12.12
CA ASP A 11 3.51 23.39 -11.82
C ASP A 11 5.02 23.16 -12.06
N GLU A 12 5.82 24.22 -12.05
CA GLU A 12 7.26 24.14 -12.32
C GLU A 12 8.00 23.28 -11.29
N ASN A 13 7.58 23.27 -10.04
CA ASN A 13 8.19 22.45 -8.98
C ASN A 13 7.91 20.97 -9.23
N ALA A 14 6.66 20.61 -9.55
CA ALA A 14 6.29 19.24 -9.90
C ALA A 14 7.05 18.76 -11.15
N LEU A 15 7.20 19.61 -12.17
CA LEU A 15 7.97 19.26 -13.38
C LEU A 15 9.46 19.07 -13.08
N SER A 16 10.05 19.93 -12.25
CA SER A 16 11.45 19.83 -11.83
C SER A 16 11.70 18.54 -11.05
N HIS A 17 10.78 18.23 -10.12
CA HIS A 17 10.82 17.02 -9.31
C HIS A 17 10.70 15.75 -10.18
N SER A 18 9.74 15.73 -11.10
CA SER A 18 9.55 14.62 -12.05
C SER A 18 10.80 14.40 -12.92
N ARG A 19 11.45 15.47 -13.38
CA ARG A 19 12.71 15.38 -14.14
C ARG A 19 13.83 14.77 -13.31
N ALA A 20 13.99 15.18 -12.05
CA ALA A 20 15.01 14.66 -11.15
C ALA A 20 14.80 13.15 -10.88
N LEU A 21 13.56 12.75 -10.62
CA LEU A 21 13.20 11.33 -10.45
C LEU A 21 13.45 10.53 -11.73
N THR A 22 13.09 11.07 -12.89
CA THR A 22 13.36 10.44 -14.21
C THR A 22 14.86 10.20 -14.41
N LEU A 23 15.71 11.17 -14.08
CA LEU A 23 17.16 11.03 -14.19
C LEU A 23 17.70 9.93 -13.25
N LEU A 24 17.22 9.88 -12.01
CA LEU A 24 17.57 8.83 -11.05
C LEU A 24 17.22 7.44 -11.58
N ILE A 25 15.98 7.27 -12.08
CA ILE A 25 15.52 5.98 -12.60
C ILE A 25 16.34 5.57 -13.84
N ARG A 26 16.63 6.50 -14.74
CA ARG A 26 17.49 6.25 -15.92
C ARG A 26 18.89 5.78 -15.52
N GLU A 27 19.50 6.41 -14.52
CA GLU A 27 20.79 5.99 -13.98
C GLU A 27 20.72 4.56 -13.42
N LYS A 28 19.67 4.24 -12.67
CA LYS A 28 19.45 2.89 -12.15
C LYS A 28 19.30 1.86 -13.27
N ILE A 29 18.51 2.15 -14.28
CA ILE A 29 18.37 1.29 -15.48
C ILE A 29 19.73 1.08 -16.14
N HIS A 30 20.51 2.14 -16.37
CA HIS A 30 21.83 2.05 -16.99
C HIS A 30 22.77 1.15 -16.17
N ASN A 31 22.85 1.37 -14.86
CA ASN A 31 23.72 0.62 -13.95
C ASN A 31 23.31 -0.85 -13.79
N ALA A 32 22.04 -1.17 -14.04
CA ALA A 32 21.50 -2.52 -14.05
C ALA A 32 21.62 -3.24 -15.42
N GLY A 33 22.39 -2.69 -16.36
CA GLY A 33 22.57 -3.30 -17.68
C GLY A 33 21.47 -3.00 -18.70
N GLY A 34 20.69 -1.93 -18.47
CA GLY A 34 19.68 -1.42 -19.40
C GLY A 34 18.24 -1.82 -19.09
N TRP A 35 17.98 -2.62 -18.05
CA TRP A 35 16.66 -3.07 -17.65
C TRP A 35 16.53 -3.16 -16.13
N ILE A 36 15.37 -2.82 -15.60
CA ILE A 36 14.97 -3.07 -14.19
C ILE A 36 13.56 -3.68 -14.16
N SER A 37 13.26 -4.50 -13.14
CA SER A 37 11.90 -5.02 -12.97
C SER A 37 10.89 -3.88 -12.73
N PHE A 38 9.61 -4.13 -13.00
CA PHE A 38 8.57 -3.17 -12.64
C PHE A 38 8.53 -2.91 -11.13
N GLU A 39 8.80 -3.92 -10.32
CA GLU A 39 8.92 -3.79 -8.86
C GLU A 39 9.97 -2.75 -8.48
N GLN A 40 11.18 -2.83 -9.07
CA GLN A 40 12.24 -1.85 -8.82
C GLN A 40 11.87 -0.45 -9.32
N PHE A 41 11.22 -0.35 -10.49
CA PHE A 41 10.72 0.91 -11.02
C PHE A 41 9.68 1.53 -10.08
N MET A 42 8.67 0.76 -9.65
CA MET A 42 7.62 1.19 -8.73
C MET A 42 8.21 1.61 -7.38
N ASN A 43 9.17 0.85 -6.85
CA ASN A 43 9.86 1.18 -5.61
C ASN A 43 10.60 2.52 -5.71
N LEU A 44 11.28 2.79 -6.81
CA LEU A 44 11.94 4.09 -7.02
C LEU A 44 10.92 5.23 -7.17
N ALA A 45 9.86 5.00 -7.96
CA ALA A 45 8.84 6.00 -8.21
C ALA A 45 8.09 6.39 -6.92
N LEU A 46 7.84 5.43 -6.03
CA LEU A 46 7.11 5.67 -4.79
C LEU A 46 8.01 6.09 -3.62
N TYR A 47 9.21 5.50 -3.49
CA TYR A 47 9.99 5.54 -2.26
C TYR A 47 11.42 6.09 -2.40
N ALA A 48 11.88 6.53 -3.58
CA ALA A 48 13.21 7.13 -3.70
C ALA A 48 13.38 8.28 -2.70
N PRO A 49 14.48 8.32 -1.91
CA PRO A 49 14.70 9.36 -0.90
C PRO A 49 14.61 10.77 -1.49
N GLY A 50 13.72 11.60 -0.95
CA GLY A 50 13.50 12.98 -1.37
C GLY A 50 12.84 13.17 -2.75
N LEU A 51 12.67 12.11 -3.55
CA LEU A 51 12.14 12.17 -4.91
C LEU A 51 10.92 11.28 -5.13
N GLY A 52 10.82 10.16 -4.43
CA GLY A 52 9.69 9.25 -4.55
C GLY A 52 8.40 9.88 -4.08
N TYR A 53 7.28 9.42 -4.63
CA TYR A 53 5.96 9.97 -4.34
C TYR A 53 5.70 10.11 -2.83
N TYR A 54 5.97 9.08 -2.02
CA TYR A 54 5.76 9.12 -0.56
C TYR A 54 6.85 9.89 0.22
N ASN A 55 7.99 10.21 -0.39
CA ASN A 55 9.14 10.85 0.27
C ASN A 55 9.42 12.28 -0.21
N SER A 56 8.57 12.86 -1.06
CA SER A 56 8.80 14.17 -1.69
C SER A 56 8.34 15.38 -0.89
N GLY A 57 7.89 15.22 0.37
CA GLY A 57 7.46 16.35 1.23
C GLY A 57 6.18 17.06 0.80
N ALA A 58 5.54 16.71 -0.32
CA ALA A 58 4.29 17.31 -0.77
C ALA A 58 3.11 16.86 0.10
N THR A 59 2.09 17.71 0.27
CA THR A 59 0.83 17.36 0.96
C THR A 59 0.04 16.39 0.08
N LYS A 60 0.00 15.11 0.44
CA LYS A 60 -0.56 14.04 -0.40
C LYS A 60 -1.93 13.59 0.05
N LEU A 61 -2.25 13.74 1.32
CA LEU A 61 -3.48 13.23 1.94
C LEU A 61 -4.46 14.36 2.26
N GLY A 62 -5.77 14.08 2.12
CA GLY A 62 -6.86 14.99 2.43
C GLY A 62 -7.30 15.86 1.25
N ARG A 63 -8.27 16.75 1.48
CA ARG A 63 -8.92 17.57 0.45
C ARG A 63 -7.99 18.47 -0.38
N ALA A 64 -6.80 18.76 0.10
CA ALA A 64 -5.78 19.53 -0.61
C ALA A 64 -4.65 18.65 -1.18
N GLY A 65 -4.74 17.33 -1.05
CA GLY A 65 -3.78 16.35 -1.54
C GLY A 65 -4.24 15.65 -2.83
N ASP A 66 -3.37 14.81 -3.35
CA ASP A 66 -3.60 14.07 -4.59
C ASP A 66 -4.59 12.91 -4.41
N PHE A 67 -4.76 12.41 -3.18
CA PHE A 67 -5.65 11.29 -2.85
C PHE A 67 -6.67 11.65 -1.77
N THR A 68 -7.91 11.25 -2.04
CA THR A 68 -8.99 11.25 -1.05
C THR A 68 -9.40 9.81 -0.81
N THR A 69 -9.01 9.24 0.33
CA THR A 69 -9.38 7.88 0.73
C THR A 69 -10.77 7.84 1.38
N ALA A 70 -11.35 6.67 1.53
CA ALA A 70 -12.68 6.51 2.13
C ALA A 70 -12.81 7.16 3.53
N PRO A 71 -11.83 7.07 4.44
CA PRO A 71 -11.85 7.78 5.73
C PRO A 71 -11.90 9.31 5.60
N GLU A 72 -11.25 9.88 4.59
CA GLU A 72 -11.25 11.33 4.34
C GLU A 72 -12.56 11.85 3.78
N THR A 73 -13.33 10.97 3.12
CA THR A 73 -14.60 11.35 2.49
C THR A 73 -15.74 11.38 3.51
N SER A 74 -15.77 10.40 4.44
CA SER A 74 -16.89 10.28 5.38
C SER A 74 -16.52 9.46 6.61
N SER A 75 -16.92 9.94 7.79
CA SER A 75 -16.81 9.19 9.05
C SER A 75 -17.61 7.88 9.07
N LEU A 76 -18.53 7.67 8.11
CA LEU A 76 -19.30 6.42 8.00
C LEU A 76 -18.39 5.20 7.83
N PHE A 77 -17.28 5.35 7.10
CA PHE A 77 -16.32 4.26 6.93
C PHE A 77 -15.73 3.81 8.26
N GLY A 78 -15.13 4.73 9.03
CA GLY A 78 -14.55 4.43 10.35
C GLY A 78 -15.59 3.91 11.35
N ARG A 79 -16.79 4.49 11.34
CA ARG A 79 -17.92 4.05 12.18
C ARG A 79 -18.40 2.63 11.82
N THR A 80 -18.40 2.27 10.55
CA THR A 80 -18.78 0.92 10.12
C THR A 80 -17.72 -0.09 10.57
N LEU A 81 -16.44 0.25 10.39
CA LEU A 81 -15.32 -0.59 10.82
C LEU A 81 -15.30 -0.75 12.35
N ALA A 82 -15.58 0.33 13.09
CA ALA A 82 -15.69 0.26 14.56
C ALA A 82 -16.76 -0.75 15.04
N ARG A 83 -17.87 -0.89 14.32
CA ARG A 83 -18.90 -1.90 14.65
C ARG A 83 -18.38 -3.33 14.49
N GLN A 84 -17.54 -3.60 13.49
CA GLN A 84 -16.88 -4.90 13.36
C GLN A 84 -15.86 -5.10 14.49
N LEU A 85 -15.12 -4.07 14.85
CA LEU A 85 -14.15 -4.10 15.93
C LEU A 85 -14.81 -4.36 17.29
N MET A 86 -16.02 -3.86 17.54
CA MET A 86 -16.79 -4.20 18.76
C MET A 86 -17.09 -5.69 18.85
N GLN A 87 -17.53 -6.31 17.76
CA GLN A 87 -17.80 -7.76 17.73
C GLN A 87 -16.52 -8.58 17.96
N ILE A 88 -15.38 -8.10 17.50
CA ILE A 88 -14.08 -8.73 17.74
C ILE A 88 -13.67 -8.53 19.21
N ALA A 89 -13.89 -7.34 19.78
CA ALA A 89 -13.58 -7.03 21.17
C ALA A 89 -14.34 -7.93 22.17
N GLU A 90 -15.56 -8.33 21.83
CA GLU A 90 -16.33 -9.27 22.66
C GLU A 90 -15.67 -10.66 22.77
N GLN A 91 -14.80 -11.01 21.82
CA GLN A 91 -14.11 -12.31 21.76
C GLN A 91 -12.66 -12.24 22.28
N LEU A 92 -12.13 -11.04 22.53
CA LEU A 92 -10.73 -10.82 22.86
C LEU A 92 -10.57 -10.01 24.16
N ASN A 93 -9.75 -10.53 25.08
CA ASN A 93 -9.37 -9.80 26.28
C ASN A 93 -7.90 -10.14 26.63
N PRO A 94 -6.97 -9.19 26.56
CA PRO A 94 -7.15 -7.78 26.21
C PRO A 94 -7.47 -7.56 24.73
N PHE A 95 -8.17 -6.45 24.43
CA PHE A 95 -8.43 -6.01 23.05
C PHE A 95 -7.57 -4.80 22.71
N ASN A 96 -6.74 -4.93 21.67
CA ASN A 96 -5.92 -3.86 21.12
C ASN A 96 -6.18 -3.70 19.64
N ILE A 97 -5.82 -2.54 19.09
CA ILE A 97 -5.86 -2.25 17.66
C ILE A 97 -4.45 -1.86 17.21
N LEU A 98 -3.99 -2.42 16.11
CA LEU A 98 -2.75 -2.02 15.43
C LEU A 98 -3.08 -1.57 14.00
N GLU A 99 -2.89 -0.31 13.71
CA GLU A 99 -3.14 0.28 12.39
C GLU A 99 -1.83 0.55 11.66
N PHE A 100 -1.80 0.17 10.38
CA PHE A 100 -0.72 0.48 9.44
C PHE A 100 -1.14 1.62 8.52
N GLY A 101 -0.24 2.58 8.32
CA GLY A 101 -0.47 3.65 7.35
C GLY A 101 -1.67 4.53 7.70
N ALA A 102 -1.77 4.98 8.95
CA ALA A 102 -2.90 5.78 9.44
C ALA A 102 -3.12 7.12 8.71
N GLY A 103 -2.20 7.51 7.82
CA GLY A 103 -2.33 8.70 6.99
C GLY A 103 -2.52 9.98 7.79
N SER A 104 -3.69 10.62 7.65
CA SER A 104 -4.05 11.80 8.45
C SER A 104 -4.39 11.48 9.92
N GLY A 105 -4.68 10.22 10.23
CA GLY A 105 -5.23 9.76 11.51
C GLY A 105 -6.76 9.81 11.59
N GLN A 106 -7.44 10.17 10.49
CA GLN A 106 -8.90 10.31 10.48
C GLN A 106 -9.61 8.98 10.78
N LEU A 107 -9.12 7.86 10.21
CA LEU A 107 -9.70 6.53 10.48
C LEU A 107 -9.60 6.17 11.96
N ALA A 108 -8.42 6.33 12.56
CA ALA A 108 -8.22 6.08 13.99
C ALA A 108 -9.14 6.95 14.86
N LEU A 109 -9.30 8.24 14.52
CA LEU A 109 -10.19 9.15 15.22
C LEU A 109 -11.63 8.66 15.19
N ASP A 110 -12.17 8.34 14.01
CA ASP A 110 -13.57 7.91 13.84
C ASP A 110 -13.85 6.57 14.56
N ILE A 111 -12.88 5.65 14.51
CA ILE A 111 -12.94 4.37 15.24
C ILE A 111 -12.97 4.63 16.75
N LEU A 112 -12.00 5.37 17.30
CA LEU A 112 -11.88 5.63 18.72
C LEU A 112 -13.11 6.31 19.29
N LEU A 113 -13.64 7.35 18.62
CA LEU A 113 -14.85 8.04 19.06
C LEU A 113 -16.08 7.13 19.05
N THR A 114 -16.18 6.24 18.07
CA THR A 114 -17.31 5.29 17.98
C THR A 114 -17.22 4.22 19.06
N LEU A 115 -16.02 3.68 19.32
CA LEU A 115 -15.77 2.70 20.36
C LEU A 115 -15.98 3.30 21.76
N GLU A 116 -15.60 4.56 21.97
CA GLU A 116 -15.84 5.29 23.22
C GLU A 116 -17.33 5.40 23.53
N GLN A 117 -18.12 5.87 22.55
CA GLN A 117 -19.58 6.00 22.67
C GLN A 117 -20.27 4.68 23.00
N SER A 118 -19.67 3.57 22.60
CA SER A 118 -20.21 2.22 22.79
C SER A 118 -19.62 1.50 24.01
N GLY A 119 -18.69 2.11 24.73
CA GLY A 119 -18.04 1.51 25.90
C GLY A 119 -17.04 0.39 25.59
N HIS A 120 -16.53 0.31 24.34
CA HIS A 120 -15.64 -0.76 23.84
C HIS A 120 -14.25 -0.25 23.48
N LEU A 121 -13.73 0.75 24.20
CA LEU A 121 -12.39 1.29 23.93
C LEU A 121 -11.32 0.18 24.03
N PRO A 122 -10.36 0.12 23.09
CA PRO A 122 -9.23 -0.78 23.19
C PRO A 122 -8.32 -0.39 24.37
N GLU A 123 -7.56 -1.34 24.91
CA GLU A 123 -6.51 -1.00 25.88
C GLU A 123 -5.47 -0.09 25.25
N LYS A 124 -5.03 -0.45 24.04
CA LYS A 124 -4.11 0.35 23.22
C LYS A 124 -4.57 0.42 21.77
N TYR A 125 -4.40 1.59 21.19
CA TYR A 125 -4.46 1.83 19.75
C TYR A 125 -3.05 2.14 19.28
N LEU A 126 -2.43 1.19 18.60
CA LEU A 126 -1.06 1.26 18.13
C LEU A 126 -1.07 1.74 16.67
N ILE A 127 -0.26 2.72 16.34
CA ILE A 127 -0.11 3.22 14.97
C ILE A 127 1.33 2.96 14.53
N LEU A 128 1.50 2.08 13.54
CA LEU A 128 2.80 1.87 12.94
C LEU A 128 2.99 2.88 11.80
N GLU A 129 3.79 3.91 12.08
CA GLU A 129 4.12 4.99 11.16
C GLU A 129 5.64 5.25 11.16
N VAL A 130 6.28 5.06 10.00
CA VAL A 130 7.74 5.22 9.87
C VAL A 130 8.16 6.68 9.66
N SER A 131 7.27 7.52 9.11
CA SER A 131 7.53 8.94 8.91
C SER A 131 7.44 9.72 10.21
N ALA A 132 8.54 10.34 10.63
CA ALA A 132 8.55 11.18 11.82
C ALA A 132 7.63 12.41 11.68
N GLU A 133 7.54 12.98 10.48
CA GLU A 133 6.67 14.12 10.18
C GLU A 133 5.18 13.73 10.31
N LEU A 134 4.78 12.60 9.71
CA LEU A 134 3.40 12.12 9.81
C LEU A 134 3.02 11.77 11.25
N ARG A 135 3.91 11.12 12.00
CA ARG A 135 3.66 10.86 13.44
C ARG A 135 3.40 12.14 14.24
N GLU A 136 4.18 13.20 14.00
CA GLU A 136 4.00 14.47 14.69
C GLU A 136 2.66 15.13 14.30
N ARG A 137 2.32 15.13 13.02
CA ARG A 137 1.01 15.64 12.54
C ARG A 137 -0.15 14.85 13.14
N GLN A 138 -0.08 13.53 13.15
CA GLN A 138 -1.10 12.66 13.75
C GLN A 138 -1.21 12.91 15.25
N ARG A 139 -0.09 13.03 15.97
CA ARG A 139 -0.08 13.35 17.40
C ARG A 139 -0.80 14.67 17.70
N ASN A 140 -0.47 15.73 16.97
CA ASN A 140 -1.09 17.04 17.12
C ASN A 140 -2.60 16.99 16.81
N TRP A 141 -2.99 16.24 15.78
CA TRP A 141 -4.38 15.99 15.42
C TRP A 141 -5.17 15.33 16.55
N PHE A 142 -4.63 14.26 17.14
CA PHE A 142 -5.29 13.58 18.25
C PHE A 142 -5.32 14.42 19.53
N LEU A 143 -4.26 15.18 19.83
CA LEU A 143 -4.24 16.12 20.94
C LEU A 143 -5.32 17.19 20.83
N GLU A 144 -5.61 17.64 19.63
CA GLU A 144 -6.68 18.63 19.37
C GLU A 144 -8.08 17.99 19.51
N LYS A 145 -8.29 16.79 18.96
CA LYS A 145 -9.62 16.18 18.82
C LYS A 145 -10.03 15.30 19.98
N ILE A 146 -9.11 14.51 20.54
CA ILE A 146 -9.36 13.50 21.56
C ILE A 146 -8.27 13.49 22.63
N PRO A 147 -7.93 14.61 23.29
CA PRO A 147 -6.82 14.70 24.25
C PRO A 147 -6.97 13.70 25.41
N HIS A 148 -8.18 13.38 25.81
CA HIS A 148 -8.49 12.43 26.89
C HIS A 148 -8.19 10.96 26.54
N LEU A 149 -8.07 10.61 25.23
CA LEU A 149 -7.73 9.26 24.78
C LEU A 149 -6.24 9.09 24.44
N MET A 150 -5.42 10.14 24.55
CA MET A 150 -4.00 10.08 24.20
C MET A 150 -3.20 9.01 24.95
N SER A 151 -3.59 8.68 26.17
CA SER A 151 -2.95 7.61 26.97
C SER A 151 -3.13 6.21 26.36
N ARG A 152 -4.10 6.05 25.47
CA ARG A 152 -4.37 4.79 24.75
C ARG A 152 -3.66 4.72 23.40
N ILE A 153 -3.22 5.86 22.82
CA ILE A 153 -2.58 5.93 21.51
C ILE A 153 -1.07 5.81 21.66
N GLU A 154 -0.48 4.90 20.89
CA GLU A 154 0.97 4.66 20.89
C GLU A 154 1.48 4.57 19.45
N PHE A 155 2.58 5.30 19.16
CA PHE A 155 3.21 5.28 17.85
C PHE A 155 4.39 4.32 17.84
N LEU A 156 4.36 3.38 16.90
CA LEU A 156 5.41 2.39 16.68
C LEU A 156 6.23 2.72 15.43
N GLN A 157 7.51 2.38 15.45
CA GLN A 157 8.40 2.47 14.29
C GLN A 157 8.76 1.09 13.72
N GLN A 158 8.41 0.03 14.45
CA GLN A 158 8.64 -1.37 14.07
C GLN A 158 7.51 -2.24 14.62
N LEU A 159 7.37 -3.43 14.03
CA LEU A 159 6.40 -4.40 14.51
C LEU A 159 6.66 -4.76 15.98
N PRO A 160 5.61 -4.91 16.80
CA PRO A 160 5.77 -5.47 18.13
C PRO A 160 6.22 -6.93 18.04
N VAL A 161 6.88 -7.44 19.07
CA VAL A 161 7.32 -8.85 19.12
C VAL A 161 6.10 -9.79 19.15
N GLN A 162 5.05 -9.41 19.82
CA GLN A 162 3.79 -10.14 19.94
C GLN A 162 2.62 -9.15 19.97
N PHE A 163 1.51 -9.55 19.41
CA PHE A 163 0.29 -8.74 19.38
C PHE A 163 -0.95 -9.61 19.53
N SER A 164 -1.93 -9.13 20.29
CA SER A 164 -3.27 -9.71 20.36
C SER A 164 -4.30 -8.60 20.17
N GLY A 165 -5.24 -8.79 19.23
CA GLY A 165 -6.20 -7.76 18.87
C GLY A 165 -6.56 -7.74 17.39
N ALA A 166 -6.97 -6.57 16.91
CA ALA A 166 -7.26 -6.35 15.50
C ALA A 166 -6.12 -5.59 14.81
N ILE A 167 -5.63 -6.13 13.70
CA ILE A 167 -4.68 -5.46 12.81
C ILE A 167 -5.47 -4.83 11.67
N LEU A 168 -5.26 -3.54 11.43
CA LEU A 168 -5.92 -2.77 10.38
C LEU A 168 -4.90 -2.27 9.36
N ALA A 169 -5.22 -2.38 8.07
CA ALA A 169 -4.51 -1.70 7.01
C ALA A 169 -5.52 -1.29 5.93
N ASN A 170 -5.66 0.01 5.72
CA ASN A 170 -6.53 0.58 4.69
C ASN A 170 -5.67 1.22 3.60
N GLU A 171 -5.82 0.77 2.35
CA GLU A 171 -5.05 1.27 1.21
C GLU A 171 -3.54 1.26 1.49
N VAL A 172 -3.01 0.10 1.89
CA VAL A 172 -1.58 -0.12 2.19
C VAL A 172 -0.95 -1.07 1.17
N PHE A 173 -1.72 -2.03 0.67
CA PHE A 173 -1.19 -3.04 -0.26
C PHE A 173 -0.99 -2.48 -1.66
N ASP A 174 -1.81 -1.52 -2.10
CA ASP A 174 -1.70 -0.81 -3.38
C ASP A 174 -0.38 -0.01 -3.49
N ALA A 175 0.16 0.42 -2.36
CA ALA A 175 1.45 1.10 -2.26
C ALA A 175 2.66 0.13 -2.22
N MET A 176 2.45 -1.17 -2.10
CA MET A 176 3.55 -2.14 -2.07
C MET A 176 4.02 -2.46 -3.48
N PRO A 177 5.35 -2.38 -3.75
CA PRO A 177 5.88 -2.70 -5.07
C PRO A 177 5.49 -4.11 -5.54
N VAL A 178 5.13 -4.21 -6.82
CA VAL A 178 4.68 -5.44 -7.47
C VAL A 178 5.58 -5.82 -8.64
N HIS A 179 5.75 -7.12 -8.85
CA HIS A 179 6.30 -7.65 -10.09
C HIS A 179 5.20 -7.77 -11.13
N MET A 180 5.42 -7.32 -12.34
CA MET A 180 4.53 -7.60 -13.47
C MET A 180 4.98 -8.88 -14.16
N VAL A 181 4.09 -9.85 -14.26
CA VAL A 181 4.34 -11.15 -14.89
C VAL A 181 3.52 -11.28 -16.16
N VAL A 182 4.16 -11.82 -17.17
CA VAL A 182 3.55 -12.09 -18.50
C VAL A 182 3.50 -13.59 -18.71
N TRP A 183 2.29 -14.16 -18.73
CA TRP A 183 2.08 -15.55 -19.10
C TRP A 183 1.86 -15.62 -20.62
N GLN A 184 2.75 -16.36 -21.27
CA GLN A 184 2.64 -16.69 -22.70
C GLN A 184 2.43 -18.20 -22.83
N GLN A 185 2.11 -18.66 -24.04
CA GLN A 185 1.78 -20.06 -24.29
C GLN A 185 2.83 -21.02 -23.73
N ASP A 186 4.12 -20.73 -23.98
CA ASP A 186 5.23 -21.64 -23.65
C ASP A 186 6.18 -21.11 -22.60
N GLN A 187 5.96 -19.89 -22.08
CA GLN A 187 6.89 -19.26 -21.15
C GLN A 187 6.20 -18.27 -20.20
N ILE A 188 6.83 -18.07 -19.05
CA ILE A 188 6.45 -17.05 -18.08
C ILE A 188 7.61 -16.06 -17.98
N LEU A 189 7.32 -14.78 -18.21
CA LEU A 189 8.31 -13.69 -18.23
C LEU A 189 8.01 -12.67 -17.16
N GLU A 190 9.01 -11.91 -16.78
CA GLU A 190 8.89 -10.72 -15.95
C GLU A 190 8.97 -9.48 -16.83
N ARG A 191 7.97 -8.62 -16.70
CA ARG A 191 7.94 -7.32 -17.39
C ARG A 191 8.65 -6.28 -16.55
N GLY A 192 9.56 -5.59 -17.16
CA GLY A 192 10.30 -4.49 -16.55
C GLY A 192 10.38 -3.28 -17.46
N VAL A 193 11.22 -2.35 -17.05
CA VAL A 193 11.34 -1.02 -17.63
C VAL A 193 12.74 -0.80 -18.18
N ILE A 194 12.79 -0.27 -19.40
CA ILE A 194 13.99 0.21 -20.09
C ILE A 194 13.86 1.70 -20.39
N TRP A 195 14.98 2.34 -20.73
CA TRP A 195 14.99 3.69 -21.27
C TRP A 195 15.31 3.64 -22.75
N GLN A 196 14.35 4.02 -23.60
CA GLN A 196 14.49 4.00 -25.05
C GLN A 196 13.76 5.19 -25.66
N ASN A 197 14.38 5.84 -26.68
CA ASN A 197 13.78 6.98 -27.39
C ASN A 197 13.26 8.07 -26.43
N GLU A 198 14.09 8.44 -25.45
CA GLU A 198 13.80 9.48 -24.44
C GLU A 198 12.56 9.23 -23.57
N LYS A 199 12.15 7.98 -23.43
CA LYS A 199 11.01 7.57 -22.58
C LYS A 199 11.22 6.21 -21.94
N PHE A 200 10.48 5.94 -20.88
CA PHE A 200 10.35 4.61 -20.32
C PHE A 200 9.53 3.72 -21.27
N ALA A 201 9.97 2.50 -21.46
CA ALA A 201 9.30 1.50 -22.28
C ALA A 201 9.31 0.14 -21.58
N TRP A 202 8.36 -0.71 -21.92
CA TRP A 202 8.27 -2.07 -21.40
C TRP A 202 9.23 -3.01 -22.14
N GLN A 203 9.83 -3.94 -21.38
CA GLN A 203 10.57 -5.06 -21.93
C GLN A 203 10.42 -6.29 -21.05
N ASP A 204 10.16 -7.43 -21.66
CA ASP A 204 9.94 -8.69 -20.95
C ASP A 204 11.23 -9.52 -20.96
N HIS A 205 11.63 -10.03 -19.79
CA HIS A 205 12.81 -10.87 -19.58
C HIS A 205 12.43 -12.18 -18.87
N SER A 206 13.29 -13.19 -18.96
CA SER A 206 13.14 -14.42 -18.17
C SER A 206 13.19 -14.08 -16.68
N ILE A 207 12.26 -14.65 -15.89
CA ILE A 207 12.24 -14.47 -14.44
C ILE A 207 13.50 -15.08 -13.84
N GLN A 208 14.25 -14.27 -13.09
CA GLN A 208 15.47 -14.71 -12.39
C GLN A 208 15.18 -15.05 -10.92
N ASP A 209 14.17 -14.44 -10.32
CA ASP A 209 13.77 -14.72 -8.94
C ASP A 209 12.98 -16.02 -8.87
N ALA A 210 13.55 -17.01 -8.15
CA ALA A 210 12.92 -18.33 -8.00
C ALA A 210 11.59 -18.29 -7.25
N GLN A 211 11.39 -17.34 -6.34
CA GLN A 211 10.14 -17.20 -5.58
C GLN A 211 9.05 -16.58 -6.44
N LEU A 212 9.41 -15.60 -7.27
CA LEU A 212 8.50 -15.04 -8.27
C LEU A 212 8.07 -16.10 -9.28
N LEU A 213 9.03 -16.88 -9.79
CA LEU A 213 8.75 -17.95 -10.75
C LEU A 213 7.84 -19.03 -10.15
N ASP A 214 8.08 -19.45 -8.90
CA ASP A 214 7.21 -20.40 -8.19
C ASP A 214 5.79 -19.84 -8.03
N ALA A 215 5.67 -18.57 -7.59
CA ALA A 215 4.38 -17.91 -7.46
C ALA A 215 3.64 -17.83 -8.79
N ALA A 216 4.33 -17.43 -9.86
CA ALA A 216 3.74 -17.33 -11.20
C ALA A 216 3.29 -18.68 -11.76
N ARG A 217 4.04 -19.75 -11.52
CA ARG A 217 3.66 -21.12 -11.92
C ARG A 217 2.42 -21.61 -11.21
N ARG A 218 2.24 -21.27 -9.92
CA ARG A 218 1.04 -21.66 -9.17
C ARG A 218 -0.23 -20.99 -9.68
N LEU A 219 -0.11 -19.81 -10.28
CA LEU A 219 -1.23 -19.06 -10.86
C LEU A 219 -1.55 -19.50 -12.30
N GLN A 220 -0.61 -20.12 -13.00
CA GLN A 220 -0.78 -20.53 -14.40
C GLN A 220 -2.02 -21.40 -14.67
N PRO A 221 -2.40 -22.39 -13.82
CA PRO A 221 -3.61 -23.17 -14.03
C PRO A 221 -4.89 -22.33 -14.02
N TRP A 222 -4.94 -21.27 -13.22
CA TRP A 222 -6.08 -20.34 -13.13
C TRP A 222 -6.18 -19.44 -14.35
N ILE A 223 -5.02 -19.07 -14.92
CA ILE A 223 -4.92 -18.23 -16.11
C ILE A 223 -5.24 -19.04 -17.38
N ALA A 224 -4.84 -20.32 -17.41
CA ALA A 224 -5.09 -21.23 -18.52
C ALA A 224 -6.52 -21.83 -18.53
N GLY A 225 -7.34 -21.57 -17.49
CA GLY A 225 -8.69 -22.11 -17.37
C GLY A 225 -9.64 -21.58 -18.47
N ASP A 226 -10.42 -22.49 -19.07
CA ASP A 226 -11.50 -22.27 -20.04
C ASP A 226 -11.11 -21.51 -21.34
N HIS A 227 -9.96 -21.79 -21.88
CA HIS A 227 -9.69 -21.40 -23.28
C HIS A 227 -10.42 -22.40 -24.22
N ASP A 228 -11.46 -21.90 -24.87
CA ASP A 228 -12.01 -22.52 -26.06
C ASP A 228 -10.84 -22.88 -27.00
N SER A 229 -10.64 -24.19 -27.25
CA SER A 229 -9.50 -24.74 -27.98
C SER A 229 -9.32 -24.19 -29.39
N ASN A 230 -10.24 -23.35 -29.85
CA ASN A 230 -10.21 -22.67 -31.15
C ASN A 230 -9.75 -21.20 -31.09
N LYS A 231 -9.45 -20.62 -29.91
CA LYS A 231 -8.95 -19.25 -29.82
C LYS A 231 -7.44 -19.25 -29.65
N ALA A 232 -6.73 -18.40 -30.41
CA ALA A 232 -5.32 -18.18 -30.24
C ALA A 232 -5.05 -17.68 -28.80
N PHE A 233 -4.05 -18.25 -28.14
CA PHE A 233 -3.62 -17.81 -26.81
C PHE A 233 -3.25 -16.33 -26.84
N GLN A 234 -3.88 -15.54 -25.99
CA GLN A 234 -3.53 -14.15 -25.77
C GLN A 234 -2.60 -14.04 -24.55
N PRO A 235 -1.47 -13.34 -24.65
CA PRO A 235 -0.63 -13.11 -23.49
C PRO A 235 -1.43 -12.46 -22.35
N TYR A 236 -1.36 -13.04 -21.16
CA TYR A 236 -1.96 -12.48 -19.95
C TYR A 236 -0.90 -11.77 -19.11
N VAL A 237 -1.19 -10.54 -18.71
CA VAL A 237 -0.29 -9.74 -17.88
C VAL A 237 -1.00 -9.42 -16.58
N SER A 238 -0.35 -9.71 -15.46
CA SER A 238 -0.87 -9.35 -14.14
C SER A 238 0.27 -9.15 -13.14
N GLU A 239 -0.08 -8.82 -11.93
CA GLU A 239 0.81 -8.42 -10.86
C GLU A 239 0.97 -9.52 -9.82
N ILE A 240 2.19 -9.65 -9.27
CA ILE A 240 2.48 -10.48 -8.10
C ILE A 240 3.26 -9.63 -7.10
N SER A 241 2.68 -9.38 -5.93
CA SER A 241 3.39 -8.72 -4.84
C SER A 241 4.06 -9.73 -3.92
N LEU A 242 5.37 -9.90 -4.06
CA LEU A 242 6.17 -10.64 -3.07
C LEU A 242 6.28 -9.85 -1.77
N ALA A 243 6.32 -8.52 -1.83
CA ALA A 243 6.35 -7.64 -0.66
C ALA A 243 5.12 -7.86 0.24
N ALA A 244 3.92 -7.89 -0.33
CA ALA A 244 2.69 -8.17 0.41
C ALA A 244 2.70 -9.57 1.05
N ARG A 245 3.22 -10.58 0.36
CA ARG A 245 3.37 -11.95 0.92
C ARG A 245 4.30 -11.97 2.13
N TYR A 246 5.45 -11.29 2.06
CA TYR A 246 6.38 -11.21 3.19
C TYR A 246 5.80 -10.41 4.35
N PHE A 247 5.09 -9.31 4.05
CA PHE A 247 4.39 -8.52 5.05
C PHE A 247 3.37 -9.37 5.81
N LEU A 248 2.47 -10.08 5.11
CA LEU A 248 1.50 -10.99 5.70
C LEU A 248 2.16 -12.09 6.54
N LYS A 249 3.26 -12.67 6.05
CA LYS A 249 4.03 -13.68 6.80
C LYS A 249 4.59 -13.08 8.09
N SER A 250 5.13 -11.88 8.04
CA SER A 250 5.63 -11.19 9.24
C SER A 250 4.52 -10.93 10.25
N LEU A 251 3.36 -10.45 9.78
CA LEU A 251 2.20 -10.23 10.64
C LEU A 251 1.68 -11.52 11.28
N SER A 252 1.65 -12.62 10.52
CA SER A 252 1.21 -13.93 11.04
C SER A 252 2.13 -14.49 12.14
N GLN A 253 3.40 -14.08 12.17
CA GLN A 253 4.33 -14.45 13.23
C GLN A 253 4.15 -13.61 14.50
N VAL A 254 3.67 -12.39 14.36
CA VAL A 254 3.43 -11.44 15.45
C VAL A 254 2.07 -11.66 16.10
N LEU A 255 1.03 -11.92 15.30
CA LEU A 255 -0.34 -12.08 15.79
C LEU A 255 -0.51 -13.39 16.54
N GLN A 256 -0.72 -13.28 17.87
CA GLN A 256 -0.95 -14.43 18.74
C GLN A 256 -2.43 -14.84 18.75
N GLN A 257 -3.31 -13.85 18.85
CA GLN A 257 -4.76 -14.05 18.85
C GLN A 257 -5.43 -12.81 18.27
N GLY A 258 -6.36 -12.97 17.34
CA GLY A 258 -7.10 -11.85 16.78
C GLY A 258 -7.39 -11.98 15.30
N VAL A 259 -7.59 -10.85 14.66
CA VAL A 259 -7.93 -10.75 13.24
C VAL A 259 -7.04 -9.74 12.51
N MET A 260 -6.93 -9.90 11.21
CA MET A 260 -6.34 -8.93 10.30
C MET A 260 -7.42 -8.46 9.33
N LEU A 261 -7.68 -7.17 9.28
CA LEU A 261 -8.62 -6.52 8.37
C LEU A 261 -7.84 -5.67 7.39
N PHE A 262 -7.75 -6.13 6.16
CA PHE A 262 -7.11 -5.43 5.06
C PHE A 262 -8.19 -4.95 4.11
N ILE A 263 -8.20 -3.66 3.84
CA ILE A 263 -9.19 -3.01 2.99
C ILE A 263 -8.41 -2.28 1.90
N ASP A 264 -8.62 -2.72 0.68
CA ASP A 264 -7.97 -2.17 -0.50
C ASP A 264 -8.90 -2.34 -1.70
N TYR A 265 -8.61 -1.63 -2.78
CA TYR A 265 -9.35 -1.78 -4.03
C TYR A 265 -8.58 -2.70 -4.98
N GLY A 266 -9.29 -3.35 -5.90
CA GLY A 266 -8.75 -4.26 -6.91
C GLY A 266 -9.62 -4.28 -8.16
#